data_34b7d37d66b60e69f1b9ad81ed2bdcd8
#
_entry.id   34b7d37d66b60e69f1b9ad81ed2bdcd8
#
_cell.length_a   1.000
_cell.length_b   1.000
_cell.length_c   1.000
_cell.angle_alpha   90.00
_cell.angle_beta   90.00
_cell.angle_gamma   90.00
#
_symmetry.space_group_name_H-M   'P 1'
#
loop_
_entity.id
_entity.type
_entity.pdbx_description
1 polymer ?
#
loop_
_entity_poly.entity_id
_entity_poly.type
_entity_poly.pdbx_seq_one_letter_code
_entity_poly.pdbx_strand_id
1 'polypeptide(L)'
;MEIYFYYFALIIMALAFIYAGYSHFKKAWFFYKITPPLLQKWKEPINVIVGIAEIAGGIGLLIPMTREWAAWGIIALLIAIFPANIYMLTSKGAGMKIKMWFLWLRLPIQLVLIAWAYWFTHS
;
A
#
# COMPACT_ATOMS: atom_id res chain seq x y z
N MET A 1 15.10 -23.15 -8.47
CA MET A 1 13.79 -23.02 -7.79
C MET A 1 13.65 -21.70 -7.07
N GLU A 2 14.63 -21.32 -6.24
CA GLU A 2 14.57 -20.08 -5.49
C GLU A 2 14.45 -18.83 -6.36
N ILE A 3 15.15 -18.80 -7.50
CA ILE A 3 15.10 -17.65 -8.38
C ILE A 3 13.71 -17.49 -9.03
N TYR A 4 13.05 -18.59 -9.34
CA TYR A 4 11.69 -18.52 -9.91
C TYR A 4 10.69 -18.06 -8.87
N PHE A 5 10.83 -18.51 -7.62
CA PHE A 5 9.99 -18.06 -6.54
C PHE A 5 10.20 -16.57 -6.28
N TYR A 6 11.44 -16.10 -6.31
CA TYR A 6 11.77 -14.70 -6.13
C TYR A 6 11.07 -13.83 -7.17
N TYR A 7 11.19 -14.19 -8.46
CA TYR A 7 10.57 -13.40 -9.51
C TYR A 7 9.05 -13.50 -9.49
N PHE A 8 8.51 -14.64 -9.12
CA PHE A 8 7.07 -14.79 -8.94
C PHE A 8 6.57 -13.83 -7.86
N ALA A 9 7.23 -13.83 -6.72
CA ALA A 9 6.86 -12.95 -5.61
C ALA A 9 7.01 -11.47 -5.97
N LEU A 10 8.05 -11.13 -6.74
CA LEU A 10 8.30 -9.77 -7.21
C LEU A 10 7.18 -9.28 -8.12
N ILE A 11 6.80 -10.10 -9.09
CA ILE A 11 5.75 -9.75 -10.05
C ILE A 11 4.41 -9.60 -9.34
N ILE A 12 4.08 -10.50 -8.41
CA ILE A 12 2.83 -10.43 -7.65
C ILE A 12 2.77 -9.11 -6.87
N MET A 13 3.85 -8.76 -6.18
CA MET A 13 3.88 -7.51 -5.41
C MET A 13 3.76 -6.30 -6.33
N ALA A 14 4.50 -6.30 -7.46
CA ALA A 14 4.46 -5.19 -8.41
C ALA A 14 3.04 -4.98 -8.95
N LEU A 15 2.39 -6.05 -9.37
CA LEU A 15 1.02 -5.97 -9.89
C LEU A 15 0.04 -5.52 -8.82
N ALA A 16 0.22 -6.01 -7.58
CA ALA A 16 -0.65 -5.63 -6.48
C ALA A 16 -0.57 -4.12 -6.21
N PHE A 17 0.64 -3.56 -6.21
CA PHE A 17 0.80 -2.11 -5.97
C PHE A 17 0.34 -1.26 -7.14
N ILE A 18 0.53 -1.72 -8.37
CA ILE A 18 -0.01 -1.02 -9.54
C ILE A 18 -1.54 -0.98 -9.46
N TYR A 19 -2.16 -2.12 -9.13
CA TYR A 19 -3.61 -2.17 -8.98
C TYR A 19 -4.08 -1.30 -7.82
N ALA A 20 -3.38 -1.35 -6.68
CA ALA A 20 -3.74 -0.53 -5.52
C ALA A 20 -3.68 0.95 -5.86
N GLY A 21 -2.63 1.39 -6.56
CA GLY A 21 -2.51 2.78 -6.98
C GLY A 21 -3.61 3.20 -7.92
N TYR A 22 -3.94 2.34 -8.88
CA TYR A 22 -5.07 2.58 -9.77
C TYR A 22 -6.39 2.72 -8.99
N SER A 23 -6.56 1.88 -7.95
CA SER A 23 -7.77 1.92 -7.12
C SER A 23 -7.92 3.25 -6.38
N HIS A 24 -6.81 3.90 -6.03
CA HIS A 24 -6.87 5.22 -5.39
C HIS A 24 -7.58 6.25 -6.28
N PHE A 25 -7.44 6.11 -7.59
CA PHE A 25 -8.13 7.01 -8.52
C PHE A 25 -9.55 6.53 -8.83
N LYS A 26 -9.73 5.24 -9.01
CA LYS A 26 -11.03 4.66 -9.36
C LYS A 26 -12.02 4.70 -8.20
N LYS A 27 -11.54 4.45 -6.98
CA LYS A 27 -12.37 4.39 -5.77
C LYS A 27 -11.93 5.44 -4.76
N ALA A 28 -11.70 6.67 -5.22
CA ALA A 28 -11.22 7.75 -4.37
C ALA A 28 -12.13 7.97 -3.15
N TRP A 29 -13.45 7.78 -3.32
CA TRP A 29 -14.41 7.94 -2.22
C TRP A 29 -14.08 7.06 -1.01
N PHE A 30 -13.60 5.83 -1.27
CA PHE A 30 -13.23 4.92 -0.19
C PHE A 30 -12.03 5.47 0.59
N PHE A 31 -11.00 5.89 -0.13
CA PHE A 31 -9.77 6.37 0.49
C PHE A 31 -9.98 7.70 1.21
N TYR A 32 -10.89 8.55 0.71
CA TYR A 32 -11.23 9.77 1.40
C TYR A 32 -11.86 9.48 2.76
N LYS A 33 -12.71 8.46 2.85
CA LYS A 33 -13.36 8.09 4.10
C LYS A 33 -12.39 7.55 5.14
N ILE A 34 -11.35 6.86 4.73
CA ILE A 34 -10.38 6.29 5.68
C ILE A 34 -9.22 7.24 6.00
N THR A 35 -9.19 8.42 5.41
CA THR A 35 -8.21 9.44 5.77
C THR A 35 -8.52 9.93 7.18
N PRO A 36 -7.53 9.93 8.12
CA PRO A 36 -7.77 10.39 9.48
C PRO A 36 -8.33 11.83 9.50
N PRO A 37 -9.20 12.15 10.47
CA PRO A 37 -9.85 13.48 10.52
C PRO A 37 -8.87 14.65 10.47
N LEU A 38 -7.71 14.50 11.06
CA LEU A 38 -6.69 15.55 11.09
C LEU A 38 -6.20 15.90 9.68
N LEU A 39 -6.28 14.94 8.75
CA LEU A 39 -5.79 15.07 7.39
C LEU A 39 -6.89 15.21 6.34
N GLN A 40 -8.17 15.32 6.77
CA GLN A 40 -9.29 15.37 5.82
C GLN A 40 -9.21 16.54 4.84
N LYS A 41 -8.70 17.66 5.29
CA LYS A 41 -8.55 18.83 4.44
C LYS A 41 -7.54 18.59 3.30
N TRP A 42 -6.64 17.61 3.47
CA TRP A 42 -5.60 17.26 2.49
C TRP A 42 -5.89 15.94 1.77
N LYS A 43 -7.08 15.38 1.92
CA LYS A 43 -7.40 14.03 1.42
C LYS A 43 -7.19 13.88 -0.09
N GLU A 44 -7.53 14.90 -0.87
CA GLU A 44 -7.39 14.82 -2.32
C GLU A 44 -5.93 14.76 -2.77
N PRO A 45 -5.05 15.71 -2.36
CA PRO A 45 -3.65 15.62 -2.75
C PRO A 45 -2.96 14.40 -2.16
N ILE A 46 -3.28 14.00 -0.93
CA ILE A 46 -2.71 12.80 -0.34
C ILE A 46 -3.08 11.58 -1.17
N ASN A 47 -4.33 11.45 -1.56
CA ASN A 47 -4.79 10.32 -2.35
C ASN A 47 -4.07 10.23 -3.71
N VAL A 48 -3.90 11.38 -4.38
CA VAL A 48 -3.20 11.42 -5.66
C VAL A 48 -1.73 11.02 -5.49
N ILE A 49 -1.07 11.56 -4.49
CA ILE A 49 0.35 11.27 -4.23
C ILE A 49 0.54 9.78 -3.92
N VAL A 50 -0.31 9.22 -3.05
CA VAL A 50 -0.23 7.81 -2.69
C VAL A 50 -0.49 6.92 -3.90
N GLY A 51 -1.50 7.24 -4.70
CA GLY A 51 -1.82 6.47 -5.90
C GLY A 51 -0.67 6.45 -6.89
N ILE A 52 -0.09 7.61 -7.16
CA ILE A 52 1.06 7.72 -8.06
C ILE A 52 2.26 6.98 -7.50
N ALA A 53 2.51 7.12 -6.20
CA ALA A 53 3.65 6.45 -5.55
C ALA A 53 3.52 4.93 -5.60
N GLU A 54 2.31 4.40 -5.43
CA GLU A 54 2.09 2.95 -5.49
C GLU A 54 2.31 2.42 -6.90
N ILE A 55 1.80 3.12 -7.92
CA ILE A 55 2.01 2.71 -9.31
C ILE A 55 3.49 2.80 -9.66
N ALA A 56 4.13 3.90 -9.32
CA ALA A 56 5.56 4.09 -9.59
C ALA A 56 6.40 3.05 -8.86
N GLY A 57 6.04 2.74 -7.61
CA GLY A 57 6.74 1.70 -6.84
C GLY A 57 6.60 0.33 -7.48
N GLY A 58 5.39 -0.02 -7.92
CA GLY A 58 5.16 -1.30 -8.59
C GLY A 58 5.96 -1.42 -9.89
N ILE A 59 5.93 -0.38 -10.71
CA ILE A 59 6.70 -0.36 -11.96
C ILE A 59 8.20 -0.44 -11.65
N GLY A 60 8.65 0.34 -10.66
CA GLY A 60 10.07 0.36 -10.27
C GLY A 60 10.59 -0.98 -9.79
N LEU A 61 9.74 -1.80 -9.15
CA LEU A 61 10.13 -3.15 -8.76
C LEU A 61 10.47 -4.02 -9.96
N LEU A 62 9.77 -3.82 -11.08
CA LEU A 62 9.97 -4.63 -12.27
C LEU A 62 11.26 -4.26 -13.02
N ILE A 63 11.82 -3.09 -12.76
CA ILE A 63 13.03 -2.61 -13.44
C ILE A 63 14.22 -2.87 -12.50
N PRO A 64 15.19 -3.71 -12.91
CA PRO A 64 16.30 -4.06 -12.02
C PRO A 64 17.08 -2.87 -11.47
N MET A 65 17.27 -1.83 -12.27
CA MET A 65 18.05 -0.65 -11.85
C MET A 65 17.37 0.17 -10.76
N THR A 66 16.04 0.13 -10.69
CA THR A 66 15.27 0.91 -9.71
C THR A 66 14.63 0.06 -8.63
N ARG A 67 14.80 -1.26 -8.70
CA ARG A 67 14.11 -2.20 -7.79
C ARG A 67 14.38 -1.92 -6.33
N GLU A 68 15.63 -1.73 -5.96
CA GLU A 68 16.01 -1.46 -4.58
C GLU A 68 15.37 -0.17 -4.07
N TRP A 69 15.45 0.89 -4.85
CA TRP A 69 14.85 2.17 -4.50
C TRP A 69 13.33 2.09 -4.42
N ALA A 70 12.72 1.37 -5.37
CA ALA A 70 11.27 1.17 -5.37
C ALA A 70 10.83 0.40 -4.13
N ALA A 71 11.56 -0.63 -3.73
CA ALA A 71 11.24 -1.41 -2.54
C ALA A 71 11.30 -0.55 -1.28
N TRP A 72 12.33 0.28 -1.12
CA TRP A 72 12.40 1.20 0.02
C TRP A 72 11.26 2.22 -0.02
N GLY A 73 10.91 2.72 -1.20
CA GLY A 73 9.78 3.63 -1.36
C GLY A 73 8.46 2.99 -0.95
N ILE A 74 8.25 1.73 -1.31
CA ILE A 74 7.07 0.97 -0.92
C ILE A 74 7.01 0.80 0.60
N ILE A 75 8.13 0.49 1.24
CA ILE A 75 8.21 0.37 2.69
C ILE A 75 7.83 1.69 3.36
N ALA A 76 8.40 2.79 2.89
CA ALA A 76 8.09 4.12 3.43
C ALA A 76 6.60 4.44 3.26
N LEU A 77 6.04 4.10 2.11
CA LEU A 77 4.63 4.34 1.82
C LEU A 77 3.74 3.51 2.73
N LEU A 78 4.06 2.24 2.95
CA LEU A 78 3.29 1.38 3.85
C LEU A 78 3.30 1.91 5.27
N ILE A 79 4.45 2.41 5.73
CA ILE A 79 4.54 3.04 7.04
C ILE A 79 3.68 4.30 7.11
N ALA A 80 3.71 5.11 6.05
CA ALA A 80 2.92 6.34 6.00
C ALA A 80 1.41 6.08 5.96
N ILE A 81 0.98 4.96 5.39
CA ILE A 81 -0.43 4.59 5.30
C ILE A 81 -0.94 3.97 6.62
N PHE A 82 -0.03 3.53 7.49
CA PHE A 82 -0.41 2.84 8.73
C PHE A 82 -1.43 3.63 9.55
N PRO A 83 -1.30 4.97 9.72
CA PRO A 83 -2.32 5.73 10.44
C PRO A 83 -3.72 5.61 9.87
N ALA A 84 -3.87 5.52 8.55
CA ALA A 84 -5.18 5.34 7.92
C ALA A 84 -5.77 3.97 8.28
N ASN A 85 -4.95 2.93 8.33
CA ASN A 85 -5.41 1.60 8.74
C ASN A 85 -5.83 1.57 10.21
N ILE A 86 -5.09 2.26 11.07
CA ILE A 86 -5.46 2.38 12.48
C ILE A 86 -6.77 3.14 12.63
N TYR A 87 -6.92 4.24 11.90
CA TYR A 87 -8.16 5.02 11.93
C TYR A 87 -9.35 4.17 11.47
N MET A 88 -9.16 3.38 10.41
CA MET A 88 -10.22 2.50 9.92
C MET A 88 -10.66 1.52 10.99
N LEU A 89 -9.73 0.97 11.77
CA LEU A 89 -10.04 0.05 12.84
C LEU A 89 -10.75 0.76 14.01
N THR A 90 -10.19 1.89 14.48
CA THR A 90 -10.71 2.59 15.65
C THR A 90 -12.05 3.28 15.38
N SER A 91 -12.32 3.64 14.13
CA SER A 91 -13.59 4.26 13.72
C SER A 91 -14.62 3.23 13.24
N LYS A 92 -14.33 1.95 13.39
CA LYS A 92 -15.21 0.85 12.96
C LYS A 92 -15.55 0.97 11.47
N GLY A 93 -14.50 1.15 10.65
CA GLY A 93 -14.65 1.22 9.21
C GLY A 93 -15.02 2.59 8.68
N ALA A 94 -14.78 3.65 9.47
CA ALA A 94 -15.06 5.03 9.09
C ALA A 94 -16.51 5.24 8.64
N GLY A 95 -17.44 4.54 9.32
CA GLY A 95 -18.85 4.63 8.99
C GLY A 95 -19.32 3.71 7.89
N MET A 96 -18.42 2.98 7.28
CA MET A 96 -18.76 2.00 6.24
C MET A 96 -19.09 0.64 6.86
N LYS A 97 -19.89 -0.15 6.15
CA LYS A 97 -20.25 -1.49 6.64
C LYS A 97 -19.15 -2.50 6.30
N ILE A 98 -18.09 -2.49 7.09
CA ILE A 98 -16.96 -3.41 6.92
C ILE A 98 -16.89 -4.31 8.14
N LYS A 99 -16.69 -5.61 7.92
CA LYS A 99 -16.62 -6.56 9.01
C LYS A 99 -15.39 -6.32 9.88
N MET A 100 -15.56 -6.39 11.19
CA MET A 100 -14.51 -6.07 12.15
C MET A 100 -13.28 -6.99 11.99
N TRP A 101 -13.49 -8.29 11.67
CA TRP A 101 -12.37 -9.20 11.49
C TRP A 101 -11.46 -8.76 10.33
N PHE A 102 -12.05 -8.17 9.29
CA PHE A 102 -11.28 -7.68 8.15
C PHE A 102 -10.41 -6.47 8.56
N LEU A 103 -10.97 -5.59 9.39
CA LEU A 103 -10.23 -4.42 9.88
C LEU A 103 -9.03 -4.82 10.73
N TRP A 104 -9.21 -5.83 11.60
CA TRP A 104 -8.11 -6.34 12.40
C TRP A 104 -7.05 -7.02 11.53
N LEU A 105 -7.48 -7.75 10.50
CA LEU A 105 -6.56 -8.47 9.62
C LEU A 105 -5.66 -7.54 8.82
N ARG A 106 -6.14 -6.34 8.50
CA ARG A 106 -5.37 -5.38 7.69
C ARG A 106 -4.06 -4.96 8.36
N LEU A 107 -4.01 -4.89 9.67
CA LEU A 107 -2.80 -4.45 10.37
C LEU A 107 -1.65 -5.45 10.26
N PRO A 108 -1.83 -6.75 10.60
CA PRO A 108 -0.75 -7.71 10.41
C PRO A 108 -0.38 -7.93 8.93
N ILE A 109 -1.34 -7.84 8.02
CA ILE A 109 -1.06 -7.95 6.59
C ILE A 109 -0.12 -6.82 6.17
N GLN A 110 -0.32 -5.62 6.68
CA GLN A 110 0.56 -4.50 6.35
C GLN A 110 1.98 -4.76 6.79
N LEU A 111 2.17 -5.35 7.97
CA LEU A 111 3.49 -5.72 8.45
C LEU A 111 4.14 -6.80 7.58
N VAL A 112 3.35 -7.77 7.12
CA VAL A 112 3.82 -8.80 6.18
C VAL A 112 4.27 -8.17 4.87
N LEU A 113 3.52 -7.20 4.37
CA LEU A 113 3.88 -6.51 3.12
C LEU A 113 5.19 -5.75 3.28
N ILE A 114 5.43 -5.13 4.43
CA ILE A 114 6.68 -4.44 4.70
C ILE A 114 7.84 -5.43 4.68
N ALA A 115 7.69 -6.57 5.36
CA ALA A 115 8.72 -7.61 5.39
C ALA A 115 8.98 -8.16 3.99
N TRP A 116 7.92 -8.36 3.20
CA TRP A 116 8.03 -8.86 1.84
C TRP A 116 8.79 -7.86 0.96
N ALA A 117 8.45 -6.57 1.03
CA ALA A 117 9.15 -5.53 0.27
C ALA A 117 10.61 -5.43 0.68
N TYR A 118 10.91 -5.65 1.95
CA TYR A 118 12.29 -5.64 2.45
C TYR A 118 13.18 -6.64 1.71
N TRP A 119 12.62 -7.78 1.32
CA TRP A 119 13.35 -8.80 0.56
C TRP A 119 13.94 -8.20 -0.73
N PHE A 120 13.19 -7.32 -1.38
CA PHE A 120 13.63 -6.76 -2.65
C PHE A 120 14.63 -5.61 -2.50
N THR A 121 14.86 -5.14 -1.28
CA THR A 121 15.87 -4.11 -1.03
C THR A 121 17.29 -4.64 -1.15
N HIS A 122 17.46 -5.94 -1.12
CA HIS A 122 18.77 -6.61 -1.16
C HIS A 122 19.07 -7.25 -2.52
N SER A 123 18.21 -7.11 -3.47
CA SER A 123 18.41 -7.77 -4.77
C SER A 123 19.07 -6.86 -5.82
#